data_53d91b91196d2176654b6d00f82ae2a2
#
_entry.id   53d91b91196d2176654b6d00f82ae2a2
#
_cell.length_a   1.000
_cell.length_b   1.000
_cell.length_c   1.000
_cell.angle_alpha   90.00
_cell.angle_beta   90.00
_cell.angle_gamma   90.00
#
_symmetry.space_group_name_H-M   'P 1'
#
loop_
_entity.id
_entity.type
_entity.pdbx_description
1 polymer ?
#
loop_
_entity_poly.entity_id
_entity_poly.type
_entity_poly.pdbx_seq_one_letter_code
_entity_poly.pdbx_strand_id
1 'polypeptide(L)'
;MQISQKCLSLQKKINCNNYKSEREVLMKTYDYLLSFNVKPSVQRLAIMDYLLTHRTHPSIEEIYLALCDDIPTLSKTTVYNTLKLFVEHGAAQMLTIDERNVCYDGDISLHAHFLCKHCNKIFDLPAPAQDEQVERMKDNGFQPEELHYYYKGICPACKEQMERQGN
;
A
#
# COMPACT_ATOMS: atom_id res chain seq x y z
N MET A 1 37.71 -7.29 32.34
CA MET A 1 37.06 -6.27 31.48
C MET A 1 36.40 -7.01 30.34
N GLN A 2 35.12 -7.39 30.51
CA GLN A 2 34.33 -8.07 29.50
C GLN A 2 33.64 -7.01 28.64
N ILE A 3 34.10 -6.83 27.40
CA ILE A 3 33.41 -6.01 26.41
C ILE A 3 32.24 -6.83 25.89
N SER A 4 31.06 -6.31 26.13
CA SER A 4 29.75 -6.91 25.86
C SER A 4 29.61 -7.40 24.40
N GLN A 5 29.24 -8.67 24.24
CA GLN A 5 28.90 -9.32 22.95
C GLN A 5 27.75 -8.64 22.18
N LYS A 6 27.13 -7.60 22.74
CA LYS A 6 26.07 -6.82 22.08
C LYS A 6 26.57 -5.82 21.03
N CYS A 7 27.88 -5.52 21.00
CA CYS A 7 28.43 -4.58 20.00
C CYS A 7 28.82 -5.27 18.67
N LEU A 8 28.86 -6.61 18.62
CA LEU A 8 29.22 -7.38 17.43
C LEU A 8 28.02 -7.72 16.51
N SER A 9 26.79 -7.50 16.96
CA SER A 9 25.59 -7.73 16.12
C SER A 9 25.25 -6.56 15.19
N LEU A 10 25.86 -5.41 15.36
CA LEU A 10 25.64 -4.21 14.53
C LEU A 10 26.62 -4.09 13.35
N GLN A 11 27.64 -4.94 13.28
CA GLN A 11 28.42 -5.12 12.04
C GLN A 11 27.77 -6.19 11.13
N LYS A 12 26.48 -6.04 10.82
CA LYS A 12 25.94 -6.65 9.60
C LYS A 12 26.76 -6.12 8.44
N LYS A 13 27.53 -7.02 7.84
CA LYS A 13 28.28 -6.81 6.59
C LYS A 13 27.43 -5.92 5.68
N ILE A 14 27.85 -4.68 5.51
CA ILE A 14 27.33 -3.80 4.46
C ILE A 14 27.76 -4.47 3.16
N ASN A 15 26.88 -5.28 2.62
CA ASN A 15 27.08 -5.95 1.36
C ASN A 15 26.88 -4.85 0.30
N CYS A 16 27.96 -4.48 -0.41
CA CYS A 16 27.93 -3.41 -1.42
C CYS A 16 26.80 -3.58 -2.46
N ASN A 17 26.34 -4.82 -2.67
CA ASN A 17 25.20 -5.11 -3.54
C ASN A 17 23.85 -4.67 -2.90
N ASN A 18 23.69 -4.79 -1.59
CA ASN A 18 22.48 -4.36 -0.91
C ASN A 18 22.35 -2.83 -0.91
N TYR A 19 23.47 -2.12 -0.73
CA TYR A 19 23.52 -0.66 -0.74
C TYR A 19 23.19 -0.05 -2.12
N LYS A 20 23.60 -0.70 -3.21
CA LYS A 20 23.20 -0.31 -4.57
C LYS A 20 21.71 -0.50 -4.80
N SER A 21 21.16 -1.63 -4.38
CA SER A 21 19.72 -1.95 -4.48
C SER A 21 18.86 -0.94 -3.72
N GLU A 22 19.23 -0.62 -2.49
CA GLU A 22 18.51 0.36 -1.65
C GLU A 22 18.55 1.77 -2.26
N ARG A 23 19.68 2.18 -2.81
CA ARG A 23 19.80 3.48 -3.52
C ARG A 23 18.97 3.53 -4.79
N GLU A 24 18.91 2.45 -5.55
CA GLU A 24 18.08 2.39 -6.77
C GLU A 24 16.59 2.45 -6.44
N VAL A 25 16.15 1.75 -5.39
CA VAL A 25 14.75 1.81 -4.92
C VAL A 25 14.43 3.22 -4.44
N LEU A 26 15.27 3.80 -3.59
CA LEU A 26 15.04 5.15 -3.07
C LEU A 26 14.99 6.20 -4.20
N MET A 27 15.85 6.06 -5.23
CA MET A 27 15.83 6.96 -6.38
C MET A 27 14.55 6.80 -7.19
N LYS A 28 14.08 5.57 -7.40
CA LYS A 28 12.80 5.31 -8.08
C LYS A 28 11.64 5.93 -7.32
N THR A 29 11.59 5.76 -6.00
CA THR A 29 10.53 6.35 -5.15
C THR A 29 10.60 7.88 -5.14
N TYR A 30 11.82 8.44 -5.17
CA TYR A 30 12.03 9.89 -5.27
C TYR A 30 11.47 10.45 -6.59
N ASP A 31 11.84 9.85 -7.72
CA ASP A 31 11.38 10.26 -9.05
C ASP A 31 9.87 10.03 -9.20
N TYR A 32 9.34 8.96 -8.62
CA TYR A 32 7.91 8.68 -8.56
C TYR A 32 7.14 9.82 -7.88
N LEU A 33 7.55 10.24 -6.68
CA LEU A 33 6.89 11.34 -5.98
C LEU A 33 6.95 12.65 -6.77
N LEU A 34 8.09 12.95 -7.41
CA LEU A 34 8.23 14.14 -8.23
C LEU A 34 7.29 14.13 -9.45
N SER A 35 7.07 12.96 -10.07
CA SER A 35 6.16 12.84 -11.22
C SER A 35 4.70 13.17 -10.87
N PHE A 36 4.33 13.06 -9.58
CA PHE A 36 3.04 13.46 -9.05
C PHE A 36 3.05 14.86 -8.36
N ASN A 37 4.07 15.67 -8.60
CA ASN A 37 4.24 16.99 -7.97
C ASN A 37 4.27 16.94 -6.43
N VAL A 38 4.68 15.82 -5.85
CA VAL A 38 4.87 15.66 -4.41
C VAL A 38 6.34 15.88 -4.07
N LYS A 39 6.64 16.95 -3.30
CA LYS A 39 8.00 17.23 -2.84
C LYS A 39 8.48 16.10 -1.91
N PRO A 40 9.58 15.39 -2.23
CA PRO A 40 10.10 14.32 -1.40
C PRO A 40 10.59 14.82 -0.03
N SER A 41 10.42 14.00 0.99
CA SER A 41 11.03 14.11 2.32
C SER A 41 11.28 12.72 2.87
N VAL A 42 12.11 12.59 3.90
CA VAL A 42 12.44 11.28 4.49
C VAL A 42 11.17 10.48 4.83
N GLN A 43 10.21 11.11 5.49
CA GLN A 43 8.96 10.46 5.87
C GLN A 43 8.10 10.09 4.65
N ARG A 44 7.98 10.98 3.65
CA ARG A 44 7.22 10.71 2.43
C ARG A 44 7.83 9.60 1.60
N LEU A 45 9.15 9.58 1.47
CA LEU A 45 9.86 8.52 0.78
C LEU A 45 9.63 7.18 1.46
N ALA A 46 9.79 7.09 2.78
CA ALA A 46 9.58 5.86 3.52
C ALA A 46 8.14 5.34 3.44
N ILE A 47 7.14 6.22 3.55
CA ILE A 47 5.73 5.84 3.44
C ILE A 47 5.40 5.36 2.01
N MET A 48 5.89 6.05 0.98
CA MET A 48 5.65 5.64 -0.40
C MET A 48 6.38 4.34 -0.74
N ASP A 49 7.64 4.19 -0.30
CA ASP A 49 8.40 2.96 -0.48
C ASP A 49 7.70 1.76 0.17
N TYR A 50 7.15 1.96 1.38
CA TYR A 50 6.35 0.95 2.06
C TYR A 50 5.12 0.55 1.24
N LEU A 51 4.36 1.50 0.70
CA LEU A 51 3.19 1.21 -0.14
C LEU A 51 3.55 0.45 -1.42
N LEU A 52 4.62 0.85 -2.09
CA LEU A 52 5.05 0.25 -3.36
C LEU A 52 5.62 -1.17 -3.20
N THR A 53 6.21 -1.46 -2.03
CA THR A 53 6.85 -2.75 -1.75
C THR A 53 5.93 -3.74 -1.02
N HIS A 54 4.96 -3.24 -0.24
CA HIS A 54 4.03 -4.06 0.54
C HIS A 54 2.61 -3.92 -0.03
N ARG A 55 2.28 -4.76 -1.01
CA ARG A 55 0.95 -4.81 -1.64
C ARG A 55 -0.08 -5.50 -0.73
N THR A 56 -0.22 -5.00 0.50
CA THR A 56 -1.12 -5.55 1.52
C THR A 56 -2.29 -4.65 1.83
N HIS A 57 -2.39 -3.52 1.13
CA HIS A 57 -3.40 -2.47 1.36
C HIS A 57 -3.41 -2.01 2.81
N PRO A 58 -2.28 -1.47 3.31
CA PRO A 58 -2.14 -1.18 4.72
C PRO A 58 -3.02 0.00 5.16
N SER A 59 -3.43 -0.07 6.42
CA SER A 59 -4.02 1.04 7.16
C SER A 59 -2.93 2.02 7.63
N ILE A 60 -3.36 3.21 8.09
CA ILE A 60 -2.46 4.20 8.72
C ILE A 60 -1.70 3.60 9.90
N GLU A 61 -2.39 2.77 10.69
CA GLU A 61 -1.81 2.12 11.87
C GLU A 61 -0.68 1.17 11.47
N GLU A 62 -0.91 0.31 10.48
CA GLU A 62 0.08 -0.65 9.99
C GLU A 62 1.32 0.05 9.43
N ILE A 63 1.15 1.10 8.63
CA ILE A 63 2.27 1.89 8.11
C ILE A 63 3.04 2.55 9.25
N TYR A 64 2.34 3.15 10.21
CA TYR A 64 2.98 3.77 11.36
C TYR A 64 3.81 2.78 12.17
N LEU A 65 3.23 1.63 12.51
CA LEU A 65 3.92 0.59 13.29
C LEU A 65 5.12 0.00 12.56
N ALA A 66 5.05 -0.09 11.23
CA ALA A 66 6.16 -0.60 10.43
C ALA A 66 7.35 0.36 10.36
N LEU A 67 7.11 1.68 10.45
CA LEU A 67 8.13 2.71 10.19
C LEU A 67 8.57 3.50 11.43
N CYS A 68 7.85 3.43 12.54
CA CYS A 68 8.11 4.29 13.71
C CYS A 68 9.45 4.01 14.39
N ASP A 69 9.96 2.78 14.34
CA ASP A 69 11.25 2.42 14.94
C ASP A 69 12.43 2.99 14.14
N ASP A 70 12.30 3.06 12.80
CA ASP A 70 13.33 3.59 11.91
C ASP A 70 13.26 5.12 11.78
N ILE A 71 12.09 5.72 12.03
CA ILE A 71 11.84 7.16 11.92
C ILE A 71 11.25 7.69 13.22
N PRO A 72 12.05 8.01 14.24
CA PRO A 72 11.56 8.43 15.56
C PRO A 72 10.68 9.69 15.56
N THR A 73 10.77 10.51 14.51
CA THR A 73 9.95 11.72 14.33
C THR A 73 8.62 11.46 13.63
N LEU A 74 8.35 10.21 13.22
CA LEU A 74 7.09 9.84 12.58
C LEU A 74 5.96 9.79 13.62
N SER A 75 4.81 10.30 13.24
CA SER A 75 3.56 10.19 14.01
C SER A 75 2.43 9.69 13.13
N LYS A 76 1.37 9.13 13.73
CA LYS A 76 0.17 8.73 12.99
C LYS A 76 -0.44 9.90 12.21
N THR A 77 -0.41 11.10 12.79
CA THR A 77 -0.86 12.33 12.10
C THR A 77 -0.01 12.63 10.88
N THR A 78 1.31 12.42 10.97
CA THR A 78 2.22 12.58 9.82
C THR A 78 1.91 11.56 8.72
N VAL A 79 1.68 10.30 9.08
CA VAL A 79 1.28 9.25 8.11
C VAL A 79 -0.04 9.63 7.44
N TYR A 80 -1.06 9.99 8.22
CA TYR A 80 -2.36 10.43 7.70
C TYR A 80 -2.22 11.60 6.71
N ASN A 81 -1.54 12.68 7.09
CA ASN A 81 -1.38 13.85 6.24
C ASN A 81 -0.57 13.54 4.98
N THR A 82 0.40 12.64 5.07
CA THR A 82 1.20 12.21 3.92
C THR A 82 0.38 11.38 2.94
N LEU A 83 -0.39 10.42 3.45
CA LEU A 83 -1.27 9.59 2.61
C LEU A 83 -2.37 10.42 1.96
N LYS A 84 -2.95 11.36 2.71
CA LYS A 84 -3.91 12.32 2.15
C LYS A 84 -3.30 13.12 0.99
N LEU A 85 -2.08 13.64 1.17
CA LEU A 85 -1.36 14.34 0.11
C LEU A 85 -1.11 13.44 -1.12
N PHE A 86 -0.75 12.17 -0.92
CA PHE A 86 -0.54 11.23 -2.02
C PHE A 86 -1.82 10.98 -2.81
N VAL A 87 -2.94 10.78 -2.12
CA VAL A 87 -4.25 10.61 -2.77
C VAL A 87 -4.67 11.87 -3.53
N GLU A 88 -4.53 13.05 -2.93
CA GLU A 88 -4.85 14.35 -3.56
C GLU A 88 -4.04 14.61 -4.84
N HIS A 89 -2.82 14.06 -4.90
CA HIS A 89 -1.94 14.17 -6.07
C HIS A 89 -2.02 12.96 -7.01
N GLY A 90 -2.85 11.95 -6.71
CA GLY A 90 -2.99 10.73 -7.51
C GLY A 90 -1.80 9.78 -7.42
N ALA A 91 -0.90 9.95 -6.44
CA ALA A 91 0.26 9.09 -6.23
C ALA A 91 -0.06 7.80 -5.45
N ALA A 92 -1.23 7.71 -4.84
CA ALA A 92 -1.77 6.52 -4.17
C ALA A 92 -3.29 6.52 -4.25
N GLN A 93 -3.90 5.37 -4.02
CA GLN A 93 -5.35 5.23 -3.92
C GLN A 93 -5.78 5.03 -2.48
N MET A 94 -6.94 5.56 -2.13
CA MET A 94 -7.62 5.31 -0.86
C MET A 94 -8.75 4.31 -1.08
N LEU A 95 -8.74 3.20 -0.34
CA LEU A 95 -9.73 2.15 -0.45
C LEU A 95 -10.73 2.23 0.69
N THR A 96 -12.00 2.33 0.35
CA THR A 96 -13.14 2.34 1.28
C THR A 96 -13.93 1.02 1.26
N ILE A 97 -13.31 -0.04 0.76
CA ILE A 97 -13.92 -1.38 0.65
C ILE A 97 -14.25 -1.98 2.02
N ASP A 98 -13.43 -1.73 3.04
CA ASP A 98 -13.73 -2.05 4.44
C ASP A 98 -14.42 -0.85 5.10
N GLU A 99 -15.62 -1.07 5.60
CA GLU A 99 -16.42 -0.03 6.27
C GLU A 99 -15.83 0.43 7.62
N ARG A 100 -14.89 -0.35 8.18
CA ARG A 100 -14.28 -0.09 9.49
C ARG A 100 -12.96 0.65 9.38
N ASN A 101 -12.20 0.35 8.33
CA ASN A 101 -10.84 0.86 8.17
C ASN A 101 -10.61 1.32 6.74
N VAL A 102 -10.05 2.50 6.62
CA VAL A 102 -9.52 3.00 5.35
C VAL A 102 -8.16 2.38 5.13
N CYS A 103 -7.97 1.77 3.95
CA CYS A 103 -6.70 1.21 3.50
C CYS A 103 -6.15 2.04 2.34
N TYR A 104 -4.87 1.87 2.07
CA TYR A 104 -4.18 2.61 1.01
C TYR A 104 -3.45 1.65 0.07
N ASP A 105 -3.42 2.02 -1.20
CA ASP A 105 -2.76 1.26 -2.25
C ASP A 105 -1.78 2.16 -3.01
N GLY A 106 -0.56 1.68 -3.21
CA GLY A 106 0.46 2.33 -4.03
C GLY A 106 0.34 2.02 -5.52
N ASP A 107 -0.45 1.01 -5.90
CA ASP A 107 -0.74 0.73 -7.31
C ASP A 107 -1.93 1.56 -7.78
N ILE A 108 -1.65 2.58 -8.58
CA ILE A 108 -2.67 3.49 -9.13
C ILE A 108 -3.26 3.01 -10.45
N SER A 109 -2.82 1.87 -10.96
CA SER A 109 -3.43 1.29 -12.17
C SER A 109 -4.87 0.85 -11.89
N LEU A 110 -5.70 0.84 -12.93
CA LEU A 110 -7.08 0.39 -12.79
C LEU A 110 -7.12 -1.12 -12.55
N HIS A 111 -7.54 -1.53 -11.36
CA HIS A 111 -7.74 -2.92 -10.97
C HIS A 111 -8.90 -3.06 -10.00
N ALA A 112 -9.30 -4.29 -9.70
CA ALA A 112 -10.38 -4.58 -8.78
C ALA A 112 -9.85 -5.07 -7.44
N HIS A 113 -10.60 -4.82 -6.37
CA HIS A 113 -10.25 -5.28 -5.03
C HIS A 113 -11.30 -6.26 -4.52
N PHE A 114 -10.85 -7.34 -3.88
CA PHE A 114 -11.71 -8.33 -3.24
C PHE A 114 -11.42 -8.37 -1.73
N LEU A 115 -12.41 -8.01 -0.91
CA LEU A 115 -12.34 -8.14 0.54
C LEU A 115 -12.88 -9.49 0.98
N CYS A 116 -12.06 -10.31 1.63
CA CYS A 116 -12.51 -11.53 2.27
C CYS A 116 -13.17 -11.20 3.62
N LYS A 117 -14.46 -11.50 3.75
CA LYS A 117 -15.24 -11.30 4.98
C LYS A 117 -14.84 -12.20 6.15
N HIS A 118 -14.03 -13.24 5.90
CA HIS A 118 -13.58 -14.19 6.93
C HIS A 118 -12.22 -13.82 7.51
N CYS A 119 -11.22 -13.53 6.65
CA CYS A 119 -9.86 -13.20 7.12
C CYS A 119 -9.53 -11.71 7.02
N ASN A 120 -10.47 -10.88 6.53
CA ASN A 120 -10.35 -9.43 6.34
C ASN A 120 -9.19 -8.98 5.42
N LYS A 121 -8.60 -9.90 4.65
CA LYS A 121 -7.58 -9.57 3.66
C LYS A 121 -8.22 -9.00 2.40
N ILE A 122 -7.56 -8.00 1.83
CA ILE A 122 -7.86 -7.44 0.51
C ILE A 122 -6.91 -8.07 -0.50
N PHE A 123 -7.43 -8.40 -1.69
CA PHE A 123 -6.70 -9.00 -2.79
C PHE A 123 -6.94 -8.18 -4.05
N ASP A 124 -5.87 -7.98 -4.82
CA ASP A 124 -5.96 -7.39 -6.14
C ASP A 124 -6.46 -8.40 -7.16
N LEU A 125 -7.37 -7.96 -7.98
CA LEU A 125 -7.90 -8.71 -9.11
C LEU A 125 -7.79 -7.86 -10.37
N PRO A 126 -7.69 -8.47 -11.56
CA PRO A 126 -7.78 -7.71 -12.80
C PRO A 126 -9.09 -6.92 -12.88
N ALA A 127 -9.01 -5.68 -13.37
CA ALA A 127 -10.21 -4.94 -13.72
C ALA A 127 -10.98 -5.64 -14.84
N PRO A 128 -12.30 -5.43 -14.97
CA PRO A 128 -13.05 -5.87 -16.15
C PRO A 128 -12.41 -5.33 -17.42
N ALA A 129 -12.23 -6.20 -18.42
CA ALA A 129 -11.60 -5.81 -19.70
C ALA A 129 -12.42 -4.77 -20.48
N GLN A 130 -13.73 -4.78 -20.28
CA GLN A 130 -14.67 -3.77 -20.80
C GLN A 130 -15.72 -3.54 -19.72
N ASP A 131 -16.02 -2.29 -19.45
CA ASP A 131 -17.10 -1.90 -18.56
C ASP A 131 -18.20 -1.20 -19.40
N GLU A 132 -19.14 -2.00 -19.88
CA GLU A 132 -20.29 -1.50 -20.66
C GLU A 132 -21.08 -0.44 -19.89
N GLN A 133 -21.06 -0.47 -18.56
CA GLN A 133 -21.76 0.52 -17.74
C GLN A 133 -21.08 1.88 -17.84
N VAL A 134 -19.75 1.91 -17.83
CA VAL A 134 -18.97 3.14 -18.01
C VAL A 134 -19.24 3.74 -19.40
N GLU A 135 -19.25 2.92 -20.45
CA GLU A 135 -19.55 3.41 -21.79
C GLU A 135 -21.00 3.95 -21.89
N ARG A 136 -21.97 3.25 -21.32
CA ARG A 136 -23.35 3.75 -21.25
C ARG A 136 -23.48 5.06 -20.48
N MET A 137 -22.71 5.23 -19.40
CA MET A 137 -22.69 6.51 -18.66
C MET A 137 -22.16 7.64 -19.53
N LYS A 138 -21.05 7.42 -20.25
CA LYS A 138 -20.48 8.40 -21.18
C LYS A 138 -21.44 8.77 -22.30
N ASP A 139 -22.10 7.78 -22.89
CA ASP A 139 -23.09 7.99 -23.96
C ASP A 139 -24.28 8.85 -23.47
N ASN A 140 -24.59 8.79 -22.17
CA ASN A 140 -25.62 9.61 -21.54
C ASN A 140 -25.07 10.95 -20.98
N GLY A 141 -23.84 11.32 -21.30
CA GLY A 141 -23.24 12.61 -20.94
C GLY A 141 -22.63 12.67 -19.54
N PHE A 142 -22.54 11.56 -18.80
CA PHE A 142 -21.80 11.51 -17.55
C PHE A 142 -20.29 11.47 -17.81
N GLN A 143 -19.52 12.10 -16.92
CA GLN A 143 -18.06 12.10 -16.95
C GLN A 143 -17.55 11.47 -15.64
N PRO A 144 -17.39 10.15 -15.57
CA PRO A 144 -16.86 9.49 -14.39
C PRO A 144 -15.39 9.89 -14.18
N GLU A 145 -15.07 10.39 -12.97
CA GLU A 145 -13.70 10.80 -12.60
C GLU A 145 -12.96 9.68 -11.88
N GLU A 146 -13.69 8.84 -11.13
CA GLU A 146 -13.13 7.72 -10.39
C GLU A 146 -13.95 6.45 -10.60
N LEU A 147 -13.27 5.31 -10.67
CA LEU A 147 -13.88 3.99 -10.81
C LEU A 147 -13.31 3.06 -9.74
N HIS A 148 -14.19 2.45 -8.95
CA HIS A 148 -13.82 1.49 -7.92
C HIS A 148 -14.57 0.16 -8.14
N TYR A 149 -13.81 -0.91 -8.39
CA TYR A 149 -14.36 -2.26 -8.52
C TYR A 149 -14.14 -3.01 -7.20
N TYR A 150 -15.17 -3.09 -6.37
CA TYR A 150 -15.13 -3.74 -5.08
C TYR A 150 -15.98 -4.99 -5.02
N TYR A 151 -15.35 -6.12 -4.65
CA TYR A 151 -16.01 -7.39 -4.41
C TYR A 151 -15.82 -7.80 -2.95
N LYS A 152 -16.87 -8.35 -2.33
CA LYS A 152 -16.82 -8.85 -0.94
C LYS A 152 -17.31 -10.29 -0.90
N GLY A 153 -16.56 -11.18 -0.25
CA GLY A 153 -16.93 -12.59 -0.18
C GLY A 153 -16.00 -13.41 0.69
N ILE A 154 -15.71 -14.64 0.29
CA ILE A 154 -14.80 -15.57 0.98
C ILE A 154 -13.67 -15.90 0.00
N CYS A 155 -12.41 -15.72 0.42
CA CYS A 155 -11.27 -16.05 -0.42
C CYS A 155 -11.07 -17.58 -0.53
N PRO A 156 -10.34 -18.09 -1.56
CA PRO A 156 -10.16 -19.51 -1.77
C PRO A 156 -9.60 -20.24 -0.53
N ALA A 157 -8.58 -19.67 0.11
CA ALA A 157 -7.97 -20.28 1.30
C ALA A 157 -8.95 -20.43 2.47
N CYS A 158 -9.79 -19.40 2.72
CA CYS A 158 -10.81 -19.49 3.76
C CYS A 158 -11.92 -20.48 3.41
N LYS A 159 -12.30 -20.56 2.13
CA LYS A 159 -13.30 -21.53 1.65
C LYS A 159 -12.81 -22.95 1.88
N GLU A 160 -11.59 -23.29 1.48
CA GLU A 160 -10.98 -24.61 1.72
C GLU A 160 -10.88 -24.96 3.21
N GLN A 161 -10.54 -23.97 4.06
CA GLN A 161 -10.46 -24.18 5.50
C GLN A 161 -11.83 -24.51 6.10
N MET A 162 -12.88 -23.82 5.68
CA MET A 162 -14.26 -24.08 6.11
C MET A 162 -14.75 -25.47 5.67
N GLU A 163 -14.44 -25.88 4.44
CA GLU A 163 -14.81 -27.19 3.91
C GLU A 163 -14.10 -28.33 4.69
N ARG A 164 -12.85 -28.13 5.11
CA ARG A 164 -12.11 -29.10 5.95
C ARG A 164 -12.63 -29.20 7.38
N GLN A 165 -13.22 -28.14 7.92
CA GLN A 165 -13.76 -28.11 9.28
C GLN A 165 -15.22 -28.55 9.36
N GLY A 166 -15.94 -28.59 8.24
CA GLY A 166 -17.34 -29.02 8.12
C GLY A 166 -17.53 -30.51 7.82
N ASN A 167 -16.44 -31.28 7.66
CA ASN A 167 -16.40 -32.74 7.57
C ASN A 167 -15.83 -33.28 8.88
#